data_85b6ed55feddfb406b418fc30c560bfc
#
_entry.id   85b6ed55feddfb406b418fc30c560bfc
#
_cell.length_a   1.000
_cell.length_b   1.000
_cell.length_c   1.000
_cell.angle_alpha   90.00
_cell.angle_beta   90.00
_cell.angle_gamma   90.00
#
_symmetry.space_group_name_H-M   'P 1'
#
loop_
_entity.id
_entity.type
_entity.pdbx_description
1 polymer ?
#
loop_
_entity_poly.entity_id
_entity_poly.type
_entity_poly.pdbx_seq_one_letter_code
_entity_poly.pdbx_strand_id
1 'polypeptide(L)'
;MTLTAGQQAELEKPVTRYAYFAEFSFLSATVYLSSLGQNVDWGGHTWLGFGSVGSISAVEENQGTTSSALIFNLNVAQIEWLSLATGNTNEYRGRDAKLYFCPLDEQFRLIDTPVVCWRGSMDAMQMSVDGAPDAAKGNIALKCETSAYGLKRKVNLRMNAAQQKQRHPADTGFDYLISLIGDPNANKWLSVRFQSK
;
A
#
# COMPACT_ATOMS: atom_id res chain seq x y z
N MET A 1 9.08 -2.87 -13.64
CA MET A 1 9.39 -1.43 -13.79
C MET A 1 9.94 -1.23 -15.20
N THR A 2 9.37 -0.32 -16.01
CA THR A 2 9.82 -0.07 -17.39
C THR A 2 10.32 1.36 -17.44
N LEU A 3 11.62 1.53 -17.65
CA LEU A 3 12.27 2.82 -17.78
C LEU A 3 12.27 3.28 -19.24
N THR A 4 12.21 4.58 -19.47
CA THR A 4 12.39 5.16 -20.82
C THR A 4 13.84 5.10 -21.26
N ALA A 5 14.08 5.23 -22.56
CA ALA A 5 15.46 5.24 -23.08
C ALA A 5 16.31 6.37 -22.48
N GLY A 6 15.72 7.55 -22.25
CA GLY A 6 16.40 8.68 -21.58
C GLY A 6 16.76 8.36 -20.12
N GLN A 7 15.86 7.73 -19.37
CA GLN A 7 16.10 7.31 -18.00
C GLN A 7 17.19 6.23 -17.92
N GLN A 8 17.20 5.28 -18.86
CA GLN A 8 18.24 4.24 -18.93
C GLN A 8 19.62 4.83 -19.21
N ALA A 9 19.71 5.74 -20.19
CA ALA A 9 20.95 6.40 -20.53
C ALA A 9 21.56 7.19 -19.35
N GLU A 10 20.71 7.80 -18.50
CA GLU A 10 21.21 8.51 -17.32
C GLU A 10 21.72 7.56 -16.24
N LEU A 11 21.08 6.40 -16.07
CA LEU A 11 21.50 5.39 -15.10
C LEU A 11 22.80 4.67 -15.49
N GLU A 12 23.18 4.70 -16.76
CA GLU A 12 24.44 4.14 -17.26
C GLU A 12 25.65 5.07 -17.04
N LYS A 13 25.43 6.32 -16.64
CA LYS A 13 26.50 7.27 -16.36
C LYS A 13 27.28 6.89 -15.09
N PRO A 14 28.57 7.24 -15.01
CA PRO A 14 29.41 6.95 -13.83
C PRO A 14 28.87 7.59 -12.53
N VAL A 15 28.17 8.72 -12.64
CA VAL A 15 27.52 9.40 -11.51
C VAL A 15 26.04 9.46 -11.79
N THR A 16 25.29 8.69 -11.04
CA THR A 16 23.83 8.60 -11.15
C THR A 16 23.17 9.46 -10.10
N ARG A 17 22.26 10.32 -10.52
CA ARG A 17 21.39 11.13 -9.64
C ARG A 17 19.98 10.62 -9.77
N TYR A 18 19.28 10.48 -8.65
CA TYR A 18 17.91 10.02 -8.66
C TYR A 18 17.09 10.60 -7.50
N ALA A 19 15.80 10.60 -7.65
CA ALA A 19 14.86 10.94 -6.60
C ALA A 19 13.77 9.87 -6.46
N TYR A 20 13.29 9.73 -5.24
CA TYR A 20 12.10 8.97 -4.92
C TYR A 20 10.94 9.92 -4.64
N PHE A 21 9.74 9.49 -5.03
CA PHE A 21 8.50 10.19 -4.76
C PHE A 21 7.54 9.21 -4.12
N ALA A 22 6.95 9.60 -2.99
CA ALA A 22 6.01 8.76 -2.26
C ALA A 22 4.63 9.39 -2.25
N GLU A 23 3.61 8.62 -2.63
CA GLU A 23 2.20 8.99 -2.61
C GLU A 23 1.48 8.14 -1.57
N PHE A 24 0.84 8.79 -0.61
CA PHE A 24 0.05 8.15 0.43
C PHE A 24 -1.40 8.65 0.36
N SER A 25 -2.32 7.76 0.03
CA SER A 25 -3.74 8.09 -0.09
C SER A 25 -4.44 7.91 1.25
N PHE A 26 -4.40 8.90 2.14
CA PHE A 26 -5.19 8.91 3.37
C PHE A 26 -6.69 9.09 3.06
N LEU A 27 -7.55 8.86 4.05
CA LEU A 27 -9.00 9.05 3.89
C LEU A 27 -9.35 10.52 3.62
N SER A 28 -8.73 11.41 4.38
CA SER A 28 -9.01 12.85 4.33
C SER A 28 -8.28 13.56 3.19
N ALA A 29 -7.07 13.12 2.82
CA ALA A 29 -6.25 13.76 1.80
C ALA A 29 -5.21 12.79 1.23
N THR A 30 -4.71 13.07 0.02
CA THR A 30 -3.54 12.39 -0.53
C THR A 30 -2.30 13.25 -0.30
N VAL A 31 -1.25 12.61 0.13
CA VAL A 31 0.00 13.24 0.50
C VAL A 31 1.09 12.86 -0.48
N TYR A 32 1.80 13.86 -0.99
CA TYR A 32 2.85 13.75 -2.00
C TYR A 32 4.17 14.21 -1.44
N LEU A 33 5.15 13.30 -1.36
CA LEU A 33 6.48 13.55 -0.82
C LEU A 33 7.57 13.28 -1.83
N SER A 34 8.65 14.02 -1.70
CA SER A 34 9.85 13.89 -2.53
C SER A 34 11.09 13.75 -1.64
N SER A 35 12.05 12.94 -2.05
CA SER A 35 13.37 12.85 -1.40
C SER A 35 14.26 14.07 -1.68
N LEU A 36 13.82 14.98 -2.56
CA LEU A 36 14.54 16.21 -2.86
C LEU A 36 14.38 17.22 -1.73
N GLY A 37 15.35 18.13 -1.58
CA GLY A 37 15.30 19.19 -0.58
C GLY A 37 14.35 20.36 -0.92
N GLN A 38 13.73 20.32 -2.08
CA GLN A 38 12.81 21.34 -2.60
C GLN A 38 11.53 20.72 -3.13
N ASN A 39 10.47 21.51 -3.17
CA ASN A 39 9.22 21.09 -3.76
C ASN A 39 9.35 20.94 -5.28
N VAL A 40 8.70 19.94 -5.83
CA VAL A 40 8.69 19.64 -7.26
C VAL A 40 7.27 19.45 -7.75
N ASP A 41 6.92 20.09 -8.86
CA ASP A 41 5.60 19.95 -9.48
C ASP A 41 5.69 18.94 -10.63
N TRP A 42 4.92 17.84 -10.54
CA TRP A 42 4.71 16.93 -11.65
C TRP A 42 3.37 16.18 -11.51
N GLY A 43 2.82 15.76 -12.64
CA GLY A 43 1.55 15.02 -12.65
C GLY A 43 0.35 15.81 -12.13
N GLY A 44 0.43 17.15 -12.13
CA GLY A 44 -0.63 18.00 -11.60
C GLY A 44 -0.64 18.15 -10.07
N HIS A 45 0.40 17.68 -9.39
CA HIS A 45 0.54 17.73 -7.93
C HIS A 45 1.87 18.37 -7.54
N THR A 46 1.87 19.09 -6.41
CA THR A 46 3.09 19.59 -5.79
C THR A 46 3.61 18.54 -4.80
N TRP A 47 4.80 18.02 -5.07
CA TRP A 47 5.49 17.05 -4.23
C TRP A 47 6.38 17.78 -3.24
N LEU A 48 6.07 17.62 -1.97
CA LEU A 48 6.79 18.30 -0.90
C LEU A 48 8.18 17.71 -0.72
N GLY A 49 9.18 18.56 -0.72
CA GLY A 49 10.56 18.16 -0.54
C GLY A 49 10.85 17.81 0.92
N PHE A 50 11.31 16.58 1.14
CA PHE A 50 11.70 16.11 2.47
C PHE A 50 13.22 16.18 2.70
N GLY A 51 13.99 16.28 1.63
CA GLY A 51 15.45 16.33 1.70
C GLY A 51 16.06 15.12 2.40
N SER A 52 17.07 15.37 3.22
CA SER A 52 17.74 14.36 4.04
C SER A 52 16.93 13.92 5.28
N VAL A 53 15.69 14.37 5.40
CA VAL A 53 14.87 14.27 6.61
C VAL A 53 14.08 12.97 6.68
N GLY A 54 13.93 12.26 5.56
CA GLY A 54 13.24 10.98 5.48
C GLY A 54 14.15 9.86 4.98
N SER A 55 13.91 8.64 5.42
CA SER A 55 14.53 7.45 4.88
C SER A 55 13.49 6.42 4.50
N ILE A 56 13.82 5.62 3.49
CA ILE A 56 13.01 4.51 3.04
C ILE A 56 13.84 3.25 3.27
N SER A 57 13.23 2.20 3.85
CA SER A 57 13.91 0.91 3.98
C SER A 57 14.20 0.34 2.60
N ALA A 58 15.12 -0.63 2.52
CA ALA A 58 15.38 -1.33 1.27
C ALA A 58 14.09 -1.95 0.70
N VAL A 59 13.89 -1.80 -0.61
CA VAL A 59 12.84 -2.50 -1.34
C VAL A 59 13.36 -3.90 -1.65
N GLU A 60 12.81 -4.91 -1.00
CA GLU A 60 13.18 -6.30 -1.23
C GLU A 60 12.09 -6.98 -2.06
N GLU A 61 12.49 -7.56 -3.17
CA GLU A 61 11.65 -8.47 -3.96
C GLU A 61 12.00 -9.90 -3.63
N ASN A 62 11.05 -10.63 -3.07
CA ASN A 62 11.18 -12.05 -2.80
C ASN A 62 10.39 -12.86 -3.84
N GLN A 63 11.01 -13.87 -4.42
CA GLN A 63 10.34 -14.82 -5.33
C GLN A 63 9.36 -15.76 -4.61
N GLY A 64 9.32 -15.70 -3.29
CA GLY A 64 8.43 -16.52 -2.46
C GLY A 64 7.10 -15.84 -2.12
N THR A 65 6.27 -16.54 -1.36
CA THR A 65 4.99 -16.02 -0.81
C THR A 65 5.19 -15.11 0.41
N THR A 66 6.43 -14.70 0.71
CA THR A 66 6.74 -13.82 1.83
C THR A 66 6.54 -12.38 1.40
N SER A 67 5.62 -11.67 2.05
CA SER A 67 5.41 -10.24 1.83
C SER A 67 6.51 -9.47 2.57
N SER A 68 7.30 -8.68 1.85
CA SER A 68 8.21 -7.72 2.46
C SER A 68 7.46 -6.42 2.74
N ALA A 69 7.68 -5.87 3.94
CA ALA A 69 7.14 -4.57 4.30
C ALA A 69 8.13 -3.47 3.92
N LEU A 70 7.64 -2.37 3.37
CA LEU A 70 8.41 -1.16 3.13
C LEU A 70 8.14 -0.18 4.27
N ILE A 71 9.19 0.33 4.90
CA ILE A 71 9.07 1.27 6.00
C ILE A 71 9.54 2.64 5.51
N PHE A 72 8.67 3.62 5.63
CA PHE A 72 8.97 5.03 5.40
C PHE A 72 9.19 5.71 6.75
N ASN A 73 10.39 6.19 6.99
CA ASN A 73 10.70 6.99 8.17
C ASN A 73 10.60 8.47 7.79
N LEU A 74 9.63 9.14 8.35
CA LEU A 74 9.33 10.54 8.09
C LEU A 74 9.67 11.34 9.34
N ASN A 75 10.57 12.29 9.24
CA ASN A 75 10.86 13.22 10.33
C ASN A 75 9.74 14.26 10.41
N VAL A 76 9.14 14.45 11.56
CA VAL A 76 8.01 15.36 11.74
C VAL A 76 8.53 16.78 11.89
N ALA A 77 8.77 17.43 10.76
CA ALA A 77 9.00 18.88 10.73
C ALA A 77 7.68 19.67 10.64
N GLN A 78 6.56 19.01 10.30
CA GLN A 78 5.26 19.64 10.09
C GLN A 78 4.19 19.01 10.97
N ILE A 79 3.55 19.82 11.78
CA ILE A 79 2.51 19.44 12.76
C ILE A 79 1.28 18.78 12.07
N GLU A 80 1.01 19.13 10.81
CA GLU A 80 -0.10 18.59 10.03
C GLU A 80 -0.02 17.06 9.85
N TRP A 81 1.18 16.52 9.70
CA TRP A 81 1.43 15.08 9.58
C TRP A 81 1.23 14.33 10.89
N LEU A 82 1.49 15.03 12.00
CA LEU A 82 1.28 14.50 13.33
C LEU A 82 -0.21 14.22 13.57
N SER A 83 -1.10 15.08 13.07
CA SER A 83 -2.55 14.90 13.20
C SER A 83 -3.05 13.68 12.42
N LEU A 84 -2.50 13.41 11.23
CA LEU A 84 -2.80 12.22 10.44
C LEU A 84 -2.26 10.94 11.10
N ALA A 85 -1.09 11.03 11.75
CA ALA A 85 -0.47 9.89 12.44
C ALA A 85 -1.18 9.54 13.76
N THR A 86 -1.66 10.53 14.49
CA THR A 86 -2.38 10.35 15.77
C THR A 86 -3.87 10.13 15.58
N GLY A 87 -4.39 10.32 14.37
CA GLY A 87 -5.79 10.14 14.02
C GLY A 87 -6.26 8.68 14.08
N ASN A 88 -7.48 8.49 13.66
CA ASN A 88 -8.11 7.17 13.60
C ASN A 88 -7.34 6.25 12.62
N THR A 89 -7.11 5.00 13.00
CA THR A 89 -6.49 3.99 12.12
C THR A 89 -7.20 3.83 10.76
N ASN A 90 -8.47 4.21 10.67
CA ASN A 90 -9.22 4.22 9.42
C ASN A 90 -8.71 5.25 8.40
N GLU A 91 -7.92 6.25 8.85
CA GLU A 91 -7.30 7.24 7.97
C GLU A 91 -6.29 6.62 7.01
N TYR A 92 -5.52 5.66 7.47
CA TYR A 92 -4.40 5.10 6.69
C TYR A 92 -4.50 3.60 6.45
N ARG A 93 -5.05 2.83 7.38
CA ARG A 93 -4.98 1.37 7.35
C ARG A 93 -5.70 0.77 6.14
N GLY A 94 -4.95 -0.01 5.35
CA GLY A 94 -5.45 -0.67 4.14
C GLY A 94 -5.59 0.27 2.94
N ARG A 95 -5.11 1.52 3.04
CA ARG A 95 -5.14 2.49 1.94
C ARG A 95 -3.87 2.46 1.13
N ASP A 96 -3.96 2.93 -0.10
CA ASP A 96 -2.90 2.81 -1.08
C ASP A 96 -1.68 3.66 -0.73
N ALA A 97 -0.51 3.07 -0.95
CA ALA A 97 0.78 3.71 -0.93
C ALA A 97 1.55 3.36 -2.20
N LYS A 98 2.20 4.36 -2.82
CA LYS A 98 3.01 4.17 -4.03
C LYS A 98 4.35 4.83 -3.85
N LEU A 99 5.38 4.20 -4.39
CA LEU A 99 6.72 4.75 -4.50
C LEU A 99 7.09 4.85 -5.97
N TYR A 100 7.55 6.03 -6.35
CA TYR A 100 8.04 6.31 -7.69
C TYR A 100 9.54 6.56 -7.65
N PHE A 101 10.20 6.21 -8.71
CA PHE A 101 11.60 6.43 -8.95
C PHE A 101 11.78 7.29 -10.20
N CYS A 102 12.69 8.24 -10.15
CA CYS A 102 13.04 9.05 -11.30
C CYS A 102 14.54 9.38 -11.30
N PRO A 103 15.28 9.08 -12.38
CA PRO A 103 16.59 9.63 -12.59
C PRO A 103 16.53 11.14 -12.82
N LEU A 104 17.58 11.83 -12.43
CA LEU A 104 17.72 13.28 -12.53
C LEU A 104 18.89 13.64 -13.45
N ASP A 105 18.76 14.75 -14.16
CA ASP A 105 19.85 15.31 -14.93
C ASP A 105 20.91 15.98 -14.02
N GLU A 106 21.94 16.56 -14.64
CA GLU A 106 23.02 17.27 -13.94
C GLU A 106 22.54 18.51 -13.19
N GLN A 107 21.38 19.06 -13.57
CA GLN A 107 20.73 20.21 -12.95
C GLN A 107 19.65 19.81 -11.95
N PHE A 108 19.59 18.52 -11.56
CA PHE A 108 18.56 17.97 -10.65
C PHE A 108 17.13 18.12 -11.16
N ARG A 109 16.91 18.11 -12.47
CA ARG A 109 15.58 18.09 -13.09
C ARG A 109 15.18 16.65 -13.40
N LEU A 110 13.88 16.42 -13.37
CA LEU A 110 13.32 15.12 -13.70
C LEU A 110 13.58 14.76 -15.17
N ILE A 111 14.06 13.55 -15.39
CA ILE A 111 14.16 12.98 -16.73
C ILE A 111 12.91 12.15 -16.99
N ASP A 112 12.08 12.65 -17.87
CA ASP A 112 10.78 12.07 -18.18
C ASP A 112 9.85 11.96 -16.95
N THR A 113 8.82 11.12 -17.06
CA THR A 113 7.84 10.90 -15.98
C THR A 113 8.37 9.89 -14.97
N PRO A 114 8.34 10.17 -13.67
CA PRO A 114 8.65 9.22 -12.63
C PRO A 114 7.91 7.89 -12.78
N VAL A 115 8.61 6.79 -12.57
CA VAL A 115 8.08 5.43 -12.78
C VAL A 115 7.76 4.79 -11.44
N VAL A 116 6.59 4.15 -11.35
CA VAL A 116 6.21 3.40 -10.14
C VAL A 116 7.17 2.22 -9.95
N CYS A 117 7.93 2.24 -8.86
CA CYS A 117 8.83 1.15 -8.49
C CYS A 117 8.25 0.24 -7.41
N TRP A 118 7.27 0.72 -6.63
CA TRP A 118 6.61 -0.09 -5.62
C TRP A 118 5.17 0.36 -5.41
N ARG A 119 4.28 -0.60 -5.09
CA ARG A 119 2.89 -0.38 -4.68
C ARG A 119 2.53 -1.28 -3.52
N GLY A 120 1.76 -0.74 -2.59
CA GLY A 120 1.24 -1.50 -1.47
C GLY A 120 0.16 -0.75 -0.72
N SER A 121 -0.14 -1.22 0.47
CA SER A 121 -1.13 -0.63 1.37
C SER A 121 -0.47 -0.25 2.69
N MET A 122 -0.86 0.89 3.25
CA MET A 122 -0.46 1.32 4.59
C MET A 122 -1.07 0.36 5.64
N ASP A 123 -0.26 -0.14 6.57
CA ASP A 123 -0.71 -1.08 7.60
C ASP A 123 -0.63 -0.48 9.00
N ALA A 124 0.56 -0.02 9.39
CA ALA A 124 0.81 0.50 10.72
C ALA A 124 1.60 1.80 10.66
N MET A 125 1.27 2.72 11.55
CA MET A 125 1.98 3.97 11.74
C MET A 125 2.44 4.03 13.20
N GLN A 126 3.73 4.26 13.40
CA GLN A 126 4.34 4.40 14.72
C GLN A 126 4.99 5.77 14.80
N MET A 127 4.79 6.43 15.91
CA MET A 127 5.41 7.71 16.20
C MET A 127 6.34 7.55 17.39
N SER A 128 7.55 8.05 17.25
CA SER A 128 8.52 8.21 18.33
C SER A 128 8.94 9.67 18.44
N VAL A 129 9.15 10.12 19.65
CA VAL A 129 9.69 11.45 19.92
C VAL A 129 10.98 11.24 20.70
N ASP A 130 12.09 11.60 20.08
CA ASP A 130 13.42 11.47 20.67
C ASP A 130 13.99 12.88 20.98
N GLY A 131 14.65 13.02 22.11
CA GLY A 131 15.39 14.23 22.49
C GLY A 131 14.92 14.87 23.78
N ALA A 132 15.70 15.88 24.20
CA ALA A 132 15.37 16.74 25.36
C ALA A 132 14.16 17.64 25.00
N PRO A 133 13.44 18.18 26.01
CA PRO A 133 12.25 19.01 25.79
C PRO A 133 12.46 20.19 24.83
N ASP A 134 13.65 20.75 24.79
CA ASP A 134 14.00 21.90 23.95
C ASP A 134 14.51 21.51 22.53
N ALA A 135 14.73 20.22 22.28
CA ALA A 135 15.26 19.70 21.01
C ALA A 135 14.57 18.38 20.59
N ALA A 136 13.28 18.25 20.89
CA ALA A 136 12.51 17.07 20.57
C ALA A 136 12.39 16.90 19.03
N LYS A 137 12.79 15.74 18.54
CA LYS A 137 12.60 15.34 17.13
C LYS A 137 11.53 14.25 17.07
N GLY A 138 10.46 14.55 16.37
CA GLY A 138 9.45 13.54 16.08
C GLY A 138 9.86 12.70 14.86
N ASN A 139 9.68 11.40 14.94
CA ASN A 139 9.83 10.49 13.82
C ASN A 139 8.55 9.67 13.65
N ILE A 140 8.06 9.59 12.42
CA ILE A 140 6.92 8.74 12.06
C ILE A 140 7.45 7.61 11.18
N ALA A 141 7.29 6.38 11.63
CA ALA A 141 7.55 5.19 10.84
C ALA A 141 6.23 4.66 10.29
N LEU A 142 6.04 4.80 8.99
CA LEU A 142 4.88 4.27 8.27
C LEU A 142 5.26 2.93 7.63
N LYS A 143 4.69 1.85 8.14
CA LYS A 143 4.85 0.50 7.60
C LYS A 143 3.80 0.27 6.52
N CYS A 144 4.27 -0.05 5.32
CA CYS A 144 3.44 -0.39 4.17
C CYS A 144 3.72 -1.83 3.73
N GLU A 145 2.68 -2.54 3.34
CA GLU A 145 2.75 -3.93 2.92
C GLU A 145 2.39 -4.07 1.45
N THR A 146 3.04 -5.00 0.75
CA THR A 146 2.70 -5.29 -0.65
C THR A 146 1.31 -5.90 -0.77
N SER A 147 0.69 -5.80 -1.94
CA SER A 147 -0.64 -6.36 -2.22
C SER A 147 -0.74 -7.87 -1.97
N ALA A 148 0.39 -8.60 -2.01
CA ALA A 148 0.47 -10.02 -1.67
C ALA A 148 0.06 -10.33 -0.22
N TYR A 149 0.16 -9.37 0.70
CA TYR A 149 -0.32 -9.52 2.08
C TYR A 149 -1.83 -9.76 2.16
N GLY A 150 -2.60 -9.17 1.24
CA GLY A 150 -4.04 -9.37 1.14
C GLY A 150 -4.43 -10.84 0.93
N LEU A 151 -3.57 -11.64 0.31
CA LEU A 151 -3.79 -13.08 0.09
C LEU A 151 -3.75 -13.88 1.39
N LYS A 152 -3.06 -13.41 2.43
CA LYS A 152 -2.97 -14.05 3.75
C LYS A 152 -4.07 -13.59 4.72
N ARG A 153 -4.81 -12.54 4.40
CA ARG A 153 -5.93 -12.10 5.23
C ARG A 153 -7.03 -13.13 5.17
N LYS A 154 -7.43 -13.64 6.32
CA LYS A 154 -8.66 -14.42 6.43
C LYS A 154 -9.82 -13.52 5.99
N VAL A 155 -10.39 -13.86 4.85
CA VAL A 155 -11.59 -13.18 4.39
C VAL A 155 -12.70 -13.58 5.36
N ASN A 156 -13.28 -12.64 6.09
CA ASN A 156 -14.43 -12.86 6.98
C ASN A 156 -15.73 -13.16 6.20
N LEU A 157 -15.60 -13.84 5.07
CA LEU A 157 -16.71 -14.23 4.23
C LEU A 157 -17.07 -15.67 4.56
N ARG A 158 -18.30 -15.86 4.99
CA ARG A 158 -18.88 -17.19 5.18
C ARG A 158 -19.62 -17.56 3.90
N MET A 159 -19.53 -18.83 3.50
CA MET A 159 -20.34 -19.38 2.41
C MET A 159 -21.78 -19.58 2.92
N ASN A 160 -22.56 -18.52 2.91
CA ASN A 160 -23.99 -18.56 3.26
C ASN A 160 -24.81 -17.65 2.34
N ALA A 161 -26.11 -17.92 2.25
CA ALA A 161 -27.04 -17.17 1.40
C ALA A 161 -27.07 -15.67 1.73
N ALA A 162 -26.99 -15.28 2.99
CA ALA A 162 -27.05 -13.89 3.40
C ALA A 162 -25.85 -13.07 2.88
N GLN A 163 -24.65 -13.59 3.01
CA GLN A 163 -23.45 -12.89 2.50
C GLN A 163 -23.34 -12.92 0.97
N GLN A 164 -23.82 -13.98 0.35
CA GLN A 164 -23.89 -14.06 -1.11
C GLN A 164 -24.86 -13.02 -1.66
N LYS A 165 -26.06 -12.93 -1.10
CA LYS A 165 -27.06 -11.93 -1.51
C LYS A 165 -26.66 -10.49 -1.23
N GLN A 166 -25.84 -10.26 -0.22
CA GLN A 166 -25.30 -8.91 0.03
C GLN A 166 -24.42 -8.40 -1.12
N ARG A 167 -23.70 -9.30 -1.80
CA ARG A 167 -22.85 -8.98 -2.95
C ARG A 167 -23.59 -9.10 -4.28
N HIS A 168 -24.41 -10.11 -4.39
CA HIS A 168 -25.16 -10.47 -5.58
C HIS A 168 -26.61 -10.74 -5.21
N PRO A 169 -27.47 -9.69 -5.14
CA PRO A 169 -28.83 -9.79 -4.59
C PRO A 169 -29.72 -10.83 -5.31
N ALA A 170 -29.46 -11.08 -6.59
CA ALA A 170 -30.23 -12.04 -7.39
C ALA A 170 -29.68 -13.48 -7.36
N ASP A 171 -28.56 -13.72 -6.65
CA ASP A 171 -27.96 -15.04 -6.59
C ASP A 171 -28.67 -15.93 -5.55
N THR A 172 -29.23 -17.04 -6.00
CA THR A 172 -29.96 -18.03 -5.19
C THR A 172 -29.14 -19.30 -4.92
N GLY A 173 -27.88 -19.36 -5.35
CA GLY A 173 -27.04 -20.57 -5.28
C GLY A 173 -26.87 -21.14 -3.87
N PHE A 174 -26.95 -20.33 -2.84
CA PHE A 174 -26.84 -20.77 -1.44
C PHE A 174 -28.17 -20.83 -0.66
N ASP A 175 -29.29 -20.59 -1.30
CA ASP A 175 -30.60 -20.55 -0.60
C ASP A 175 -30.96 -21.91 0.03
N TYR A 176 -30.54 -22.99 -0.60
CA TYR A 176 -30.81 -24.35 -0.13
C TYR A 176 -29.74 -24.93 0.80
N LEU A 177 -28.66 -24.19 1.08
CA LEU A 177 -27.53 -24.71 1.87
C LEU A 177 -27.96 -25.14 3.28
N ILE A 178 -28.86 -24.39 3.92
CA ILE A 178 -29.33 -24.66 5.27
C ILE A 178 -30.21 -25.92 5.30
N SER A 179 -31.08 -26.11 4.31
CA SER A 179 -31.91 -27.31 4.21
C SER A 179 -31.10 -28.58 3.95
N LEU A 180 -29.97 -28.46 3.23
CA LEU A 180 -29.06 -29.57 2.98
C LEU A 180 -28.30 -29.99 4.26
N ILE A 181 -28.01 -29.07 5.17
CA ILE A 181 -27.27 -29.36 6.42
C ILE A 181 -28.21 -29.93 7.51
N GLY A 182 -29.48 -29.51 7.54
CA GLY A 182 -30.43 -29.85 8.58
C GLY A 182 -31.17 -31.18 8.37
N ASP A 183 -31.23 -31.70 7.15
CA ASP A 183 -31.95 -32.92 6.82
C ASP A 183 -30.97 -34.07 6.52
N PRO A 184 -30.92 -35.12 7.37
CA PRO A 184 -30.10 -36.30 7.12
C PRO A 184 -30.41 -37.01 5.79
N ASN A 185 -31.59 -36.76 5.19
CA ASN A 185 -31.96 -37.27 3.89
C ASN A 185 -31.60 -36.32 2.73
N ALA A 186 -31.39 -35.05 2.99
CA ALA A 186 -31.01 -34.05 1.99
C ALA A 186 -29.56 -34.19 1.47
N ASN A 187 -28.71 -34.90 2.21
CA ASN A 187 -27.32 -35.22 1.78
C ASN A 187 -27.24 -36.26 0.68
N LYS A 188 -28.35 -36.68 0.12
CA LYS A 188 -28.40 -37.60 -1.00
C LYS A 188 -28.17 -36.83 -2.32
N TRP A 189 -26.92 -36.64 -2.64
CA TRP A 189 -26.46 -35.97 -3.89
C TRP A 189 -26.82 -36.76 -5.15
N LEU A 190 -27.13 -38.03 -4.97
CA LEU A 190 -27.42 -38.94 -6.08
C LEU A 190 -28.89 -39.34 -6.03
N SER A 191 -29.47 -39.56 -7.20
CA SER A 191 -30.84 -40.06 -7.32
C SER A 191 -31.03 -41.31 -6.49
N VAL A 192 -32.24 -41.54 -5.99
CA VAL A 192 -32.62 -42.72 -5.19
C VAL A 192 -32.20 -44.02 -5.85
N ARG A 193 -32.18 -44.09 -7.18
CA ARG A 193 -31.69 -45.23 -7.98
C ARG A 193 -30.20 -45.53 -7.79
N PHE A 194 -29.38 -44.51 -7.45
CA PHE A 194 -27.94 -44.67 -7.28
C PHE A 194 -27.57 -45.08 -5.85
N GLN A 195 -28.47 -44.85 -4.91
CA GLN A 195 -28.24 -45.13 -3.46
C GLN A 195 -28.78 -46.48 -3.04
N SER A 196 -29.52 -47.13 -3.89
CA SER A 196 -30.16 -48.43 -3.62
C SER A 196 -29.37 -49.65 -4.16
N LYS A 197 -28.05 -49.48 -4.42
CA LYS A 197 -27.16 -50.61 -4.77
C LYS A 197 -26.22 -50.92 -3.61
#